data_9445f2eb435c678ee74fd0124fe80e61
#
_entry.id   9445f2eb435c678ee74fd0124fe80e61
#
_cell.length_a   1.000
_cell.length_b   1.000
_cell.length_c   1.000
_cell.angle_alpha   90.00
_cell.angle_beta   90.00
_cell.angle_gamma   90.00
#
_symmetry.space_group_name_H-M   'P 1'
#
loop_
_entity.id
_entity.type
_entity.pdbx_description
1 polymer ?
#
loop_
_entity_poly.entity_id
_entity_poly.type
_entity_poly.pdbx_seq_one_letter_code
_entity_poly.pdbx_strand_id
1 'polypeptide(L)'
;MKLLSTLLLGILCLNVIAQEKTEGYQFETIYDLEATCVKDQHRSGTCWSFSALGFFESEMIRIGKDPADLSEMFVVRHCYADKAVKYVRLHGSLNFGAGGAFHDAVYVMKNYGMVPEEVYNGLEYGEKGHVHGEMDAVLKGYVDAVIKNKNKKLSPAWKTGFDGVLDAYLGEEPKSFEVDGKTYTPQTYMKEKVGLNMDDYIQVTSYTHHPTYGTFVIEVPDNWLWGKVYNVTLDDLMTVFENSLENGYSIGWASDVSEKGFSHTNGVAIVPESNAKEMSGSERSRWESMSRADKNKMLYSFDKPVKEKVITAEMRQEAYDNYQTTDDHGMQITGLVKDQNGTKYFKVKNSWNTNNKYDGYFYASESFVKYKTMSIMIHKDALTKELKKKLGIN
;
A
#
# COMPACT_ATOMS: atom_id res chain seq x y z
N MET A 1 59.81 -42.98 52.69
CA MET A 1 58.80 -41.92 52.56
C MET A 1 58.84 -41.45 51.09
N LYS A 2 57.87 -41.90 50.31
CA LYS A 2 57.76 -41.53 48.91
C LYS A 2 56.52 -40.60 48.77
N LEU A 3 56.74 -39.35 48.40
CA LEU A 3 55.64 -38.43 48.09
C LEU A 3 55.10 -38.79 46.70
N LEU A 4 53.81 -39.03 46.59
CA LEU A 4 53.07 -39.14 45.37
C LEU A 4 52.50 -37.75 45.05
N SER A 5 52.96 -37.16 43.94
CA SER A 5 52.38 -35.94 43.38
C SER A 5 51.26 -36.33 42.37
N THR A 6 50.03 -36.07 42.74
CA THR A 6 48.87 -36.28 41.83
C THR A 6 48.68 -35.02 40.98
N LEU A 7 48.88 -35.18 39.67
CA LEU A 7 48.63 -34.12 38.65
C LEU A 7 47.14 -34.17 38.27
N LEU A 8 46.40 -33.11 38.63
CA LEU A 8 45.00 -32.97 38.26
C LEU A 8 44.90 -32.28 36.90
N LEU A 9 44.59 -33.02 35.84
CA LEU A 9 44.38 -32.50 34.50
C LEU A 9 42.92 -31.99 34.40
N GLY A 10 42.75 -30.67 34.47
CA GLY A 10 41.46 -30.01 34.24
C GLY A 10 41.08 -30.03 32.76
N ILE A 11 40.12 -30.83 32.38
CA ILE A 11 39.49 -30.80 31.03
C ILE A 11 38.55 -29.62 30.99
N LEU A 12 38.96 -28.56 30.29
CA LEU A 12 38.14 -27.39 29.96
C LEU A 12 37.20 -27.84 28.82
N CYS A 13 35.97 -28.24 29.12
CA CYS A 13 34.93 -28.41 28.09
C CYS A 13 34.52 -27.04 27.57
N LEU A 14 35.03 -26.66 26.45
CA LEU A 14 34.48 -25.57 25.62
C LEU A 14 33.10 -26.04 25.13
N ASN A 15 32.03 -25.59 25.81
CA ASN A 15 30.68 -25.66 25.26
C ASN A 15 30.61 -24.71 24.06
N VAL A 16 30.86 -25.22 22.84
CA VAL A 16 30.45 -24.58 21.61
C VAL A 16 28.91 -24.66 21.60
N ILE A 17 28.26 -23.62 22.03
CA ILE A 17 26.83 -23.46 21.81
C ILE A 17 26.71 -23.32 20.29
N ALA A 18 26.38 -24.40 19.59
CA ALA A 18 25.93 -24.34 18.23
C ALA A 18 24.64 -23.50 18.25
N GLN A 19 24.72 -22.27 17.80
CA GLN A 19 23.57 -21.43 17.57
C GLN A 19 22.74 -22.18 16.54
N GLU A 20 21.61 -22.74 16.96
CA GLU A 20 20.63 -23.31 16.02
C GLU A 20 20.36 -22.25 14.97
N LYS A 21 20.71 -22.54 13.71
CA LYS A 21 20.30 -21.70 12.58
C LYS A 21 18.79 -21.79 12.52
N THR A 22 18.13 -20.79 13.10
CA THR A 22 16.69 -20.62 12.92
C THR A 22 16.45 -20.43 11.42
N GLU A 23 15.74 -21.40 10.83
CA GLU A 23 15.32 -21.32 9.42
C GLU A 23 14.29 -20.19 9.26
N GLY A 24 14.31 -19.50 8.10
CA GLY A 24 13.40 -18.44 7.76
C GLY A 24 13.99 -17.03 7.86
N TYR A 25 13.14 -16.06 7.58
CA TYR A 25 13.45 -14.64 7.78
C TYR A 25 13.30 -14.30 9.26
N GLN A 26 14.31 -13.59 9.78
CA GLN A 26 14.35 -13.02 11.12
C GLN A 26 14.55 -11.53 10.98
N PHE A 27 13.70 -10.74 11.63
CA PHE A 27 13.71 -9.30 11.51
C PHE A 27 14.05 -8.64 12.84
N GLU A 28 15.01 -7.72 12.80
CA GLU A 28 15.32 -6.80 13.88
C GLU A 28 14.69 -5.45 13.55
N THR A 29 13.88 -4.92 14.48
CA THR A 29 13.16 -3.65 14.29
C THR A 29 14.09 -2.46 14.42
N ILE A 30 14.02 -1.54 13.46
CA ILE A 30 14.65 -0.21 13.51
C ILE A 30 13.62 0.84 13.91
N TYR A 31 12.51 0.89 13.18
CA TYR A 31 11.34 1.73 13.47
C TYR A 31 10.06 0.91 13.36
N ASP A 32 9.13 1.11 14.29
CA ASP A 32 7.80 0.49 14.27
C ASP A 32 6.77 1.49 14.79
N LEU A 33 5.94 1.99 13.89
CA LEU A 33 4.94 3.01 14.19
C LEU A 33 3.62 2.37 14.57
N GLU A 34 2.92 3.01 15.47
CA GLU A 34 1.58 2.60 15.87
C GLU A 34 0.61 2.72 14.69
N ALA A 35 -0.22 1.72 14.51
CA ALA A 35 -1.25 1.67 13.48
C ALA A 35 -2.50 0.96 14.03
N THR A 36 -3.65 1.30 13.49
CA THR A 36 -4.91 0.60 13.77
C THR A 36 -4.86 -0.86 13.33
N CYS A 37 -5.84 -1.66 13.72
CA CYS A 37 -5.89 -3.09 13.37
C CYS A 37 -5.88 -3.31 11.85
N VAL A 38 -5.41 -4.50 11.44
CA VAL A 38 -5.52 -4.96 10.06
C VAL A 38 -6.98 -5.26 9.75
N LYS A 39 -7.50 -4.67 8.67
CA LYS A 39 -8.85 -4.91 8.15
C LYS A 39 -8.85 -5.94 7.02
N ASP A 40 -10.03 -6.33 6.56
CA ASP A 40 -10.21 -7.24 5.43
C ASP A 40 -11.09 -6.60 4.35
N GLN A 41 -10.48 -6.16 3.24
CA GLN A 41 -11.23 -5.70 2.07
C GLN A 41 -12.00 -6.83 1.38
N HIS A 42 -11.74 -8.07 1.76
CA HIS A 42 -12.37 -9.26 1.25
C HIS A 42 -12.29 -9.34 -0.29
N ARG A 43 -13.44 -9.47 -0.98
CA ARG A 43 -13.54 -9.62 -2.45
C ARG A 43 -13.97 -8.31 -3.12
N SER A 44 -13.35 -7.21 -2.75
CA SER A 44 -13.55 -5.90 -3.34
C SER A 44 -12.26 -5.35 -3.96
N GLY A 45 -12.36 -4.52 -4.98
CA GLY A 45 -11.23 -3.79 -5.57
C GLY A 45 -10.97 -2.46 -4.86
N THR A 46 -11.12 -2.41 -3.52
CA THR A 46 -11.11 -1.17 -2.74
C THR A 46 -9.90 -1.03 -1.81
N CYS A 47 -8.80 -1.76 -2.08
CA CYS A 47 -7.54 -1.70 -1.34
C CYS A 47 -7.05 -0.26 -1.11
N TRP A 48 -7.22 0.59 -2.11
CA TRP A 48 -6.84 2.00 -2.07
C TRP A 48 -7.57 2.78 -0.97
N SER A 49 -8.85 2.47 -0.68
CA SER A 49 -9.62 3.09 0.40
C SER A 49 -9.18 2.56 1.77
N PHE A 50 -9.06 1.23 1.92
CA PHE A 50 -8.60 0.59 3.15
C PHE A 50 -7.20 1.07 3.55
N SER A 51 -6.29 1.12 2.61
CA SER A 51 -4.92 1.57 2.90
C SER A 51 -4.81 3.08 3.15
N ALA A 52 -5.60 3.89 2.44
CA ALA A 52 -5.63 5.33 2.67
C ALA A 52 -6.19 5.65 4.05
N LEU A 53 -7.29 5.02 4.46
CA LEU A 53 -7.87 5.27 5.77
C LEU A 53 -6.99 4.72 6.89
N GLY A 54 -6.38 3.54 6.73
CA GLY A 54 -5.37 3.04 7.69
C GLY A 54 -4.20 4.00 7.86
N PHE A 55 -3.76 4.65 6.76
CA PHE A 55 -2.75 5.72 6.80
C PHE A 55 -3.26 6.95 7.56
N PHE A 56 -4.47 7.45 7.28
CA PHE A 56 -5.02 8.62 7.98
C PHE A 56 -5.34 8.34 9.46
N GLU A 57 -5.77 7.14 9.80
CA GLU A 57 -5.94 6.70 11.20
C GLU A 57 -4.59 6.75 11.96
N SER A 58 -3.49 6.32 11.34
CA SER A 58 -2.15 6.47 11.91
C SER A 58 -1.72 7.94 12.02
N GLU A 59 -2.11 8.79 11.09
CA GLU A 59 -1.88 10.23 11.18
C GLU A 59 -2.68 10.88 12.32
N MET A 60 -3.90 10.40 12.60
CA MET A 60 -4.67 10.82 13.79
C MET A 60 -3.92 10.46 15.07
N ILE A 61 -3.42 9.22 15.18
CA ILE A 61 -2.59 8.79 16.32
C ILE A 61 -1.35 9.69 16.46
N ARG A 62 -0.63 9.93 15.35
CA ARG A 62 0.57 10.79 15.34
C ARG A 62 0.33 12.19 15.86
N ILE A 63 -0.83 12.80 15.59
CA ILE A 63 -1.17 14.13 16.09
C ILE A 63 -1.84 14.12 17.49
N GLY A 64 -1.88 12.95 18.16
CA GLY A 64 -2.42 12.80 19.51
C GLY A 64 -3.96 12.78 19.57
N LYS A 65 -4.64 12.42 18.49
CA LYS A 65 -6.07 12.13 18.47
C LYS A 65 -6.33 10.69 18.90
N ASP A 66 -7.51 10.46 19.45
CA ASP A 66 -7.98 9.07 19.66
C ASP A 66 -8.11 8.36 18.30
N PRO A 67 -7.64 7.12 18.21
CA PRO A 67 -7.81 6.35 16.99
C PRO A 67 -9.31 6.15 16.69
N ALA A 68 -9.71 6.37 15.45
CA ALA A 68 -11.06 6.13 14.97
C ALA A 68 -11.01 5.09 13.85
N ASP A 69 -12.04 4.28 13.79
CA ASP A 69 -12.29 3.35 12.69
C ASP A 69 -13.10 4.11 11.63
N LEU A 70 -12.44 4.54 10.55
CA LEU A 70 -13.02 5.36 9.49
C LEU A 70 -13.66 4.48 8.42
N SER A 71 -14.81 4.91 7.89
CA SER A 71 -15.55 4.13 6.89
C SER A 71 -14.90 4.17 5.51
N GLU A 72 -14.38 3.04 5.06
CA GLU A 72 -13.86 2.88 3.70
C GLU A 72 -14.97 3.00 2.66
N MET A 73 -16.15 2.50 2.98
CA MET A 73 -17.26 2.47 2.03
C MET A 73 -17.89 3.85 1.84
N PHE A 74 -17.80 4.74 2.81
CA PHE A 74 -18.15 6.16 2.61
C PHE A 74 -17.29 6.80 1.52
N VAL A 75 -15.97 6.55 1.56
CA VAL A 75 -15.03 7.02 0.55
C VAL A 75 -15.33 6.39 -0.81
N VAL A 76 -15.54 5.07 -0.86
CA VAL A 76 -15.84 4.32 -2.09
C VAL A 76 -17.12 4.83 -2.75
N ARG A 77 -18.20 5.02 -1.97
CA ARG A 77 -19.49 5.49 -2.49
C ARG A 77 -19.36 6.83 -3.20
N HIS A 78 -18.69 7.80 -2.57
CA HIS A 78 -18.50 9.13 -3.17
C HIS A 78 -17.62 9.06 -4.42
N CYS A 79 -16.53 8.30 -4.37
CA CYS A 79 -15.66 8.11 -5.53
C CYS A 79 -16.42 7.47 -6.70
N TYR A 80 -17.23 6.45 -6.46
CA TYR A 80 -17.99 5.80 -7.54
C TYR A 80 -19.04 6.74 -8.15
N ALA A 81 -19.73 7.54 -7.30
CA ALA A 81 -20.71 8.52 -7.74
C ALA A 81 -20.08 9.60 -8.64
N ASP A 82 -18.92 10.13 -8.26
CA ASP A 82 -18.23 11.17 -9.02
C ASP A 82 -17.49 10.62 -10.23
N LYS A 83 -16.93 9.42 -10.13
CA LYS A 83 -16.33 8.69 -11.26
C LYS A 83 -17.38 8.44 -12.36
N ALA A 84 -18.62 8.09 -11.99
CA ALA A 84 -19.72 7.93 -12.95
C ALA A 84 -20.02 9.23 -13.70
N VAL A 85 -20.06 10.37 -13.01
CA VAL A 85 -20.24 11.68 -13.64
C VAL A 85 -19.11 11.98 -14.61
N LYS A 86 -17.86 11.73 -14.23
CA LYS A 86 -16.70 11.96 -15.07
C LYS A 86 -16.68 11.02 -16.28
N TYR A 87 -16.99 9.74 -16.08
CA TYR A 87 -17.12 8.76 -17.16
C TYR A 87 -18.15 9.18 -18.21
N VAL A 88 -19.34 9.61 -17.76
CA VAL A 88 -20.40 10.08 -18.67
C VAL A 88 -19.97 11.35 -19.41
N ARG A 89 -19.33 12.31 -18.72
CA ARG A 89 -18.80 13.53 -19.37
C ARG A 89 -17.73 13.25 -20.42
N LEU A 90 -16.93 12.22 -20.22
CA LEU A 90 -15.88 11.77 -21.14
C LEU A 90 -16.37 10.75 -22.16
N HIS A 91 -17.68 10.56 -22.29
CA HIS A 91 -18.31 9.65 -23.25
C HIS A 91 -17.75 8.21 -23.18
N GLY A 92 -17.40 7.75 -21.99
CA GLY A 92 -16.83 6.43 -21.75
C GLY A 92 -15.30 6.33 -21.92
N SER A 93 -14.62 7.43 -22.23
CA SER A 93 -13.15 7.47 -22.38
C SER A 93 -12.45 7.66 -21.03
N LEU A 94 -12.82 6.88 -20.05
CA LEU A 94 -12.24 6.82 -18.71
C LEU A 94 -12.32 5.38 -18.22
N ASN A 95 -11.35 4.90 -17.46
CA ASN A 95 -11.52 3.64 -16.75
C ASN A 95 -12.62 3.78 -15.68
N PHE A 96 -13.65 2.95 -15.76
CA PHE A 96 -14.71 2.86 -14.75
C PHE A 96 -14.66 1.46 -14.14
N GLY A 97 -13.90 1.33 -13.08
CA GLY A 97 -13.70 0.10 -12.31
C GLY A 97 -13.67 0.39 -10.82
N ALA A 98 -13.46 -0.65 -10.03
CA ALA A 98 -13.41 -0.59 -8.58
C ALA A 98 -12.18 0.15 -8.03
N GLY A 99 -11.09 0.19 -8.80
CA GLY A 99 -9.82 0.79 -8.40
C GLY A 99 -9.88 2.30 -8.21
N GLY A 100 -8.92 2.80 -7.48
CA GLY A 100 -8.72 4.22 -7.16
C GLY A 100 -7.33 4.44 -6.57
N ALA A 101 -7.07 5.62 -6.05
CA ALA A 101 -5.78 6.01 -5.52
C ALA A 101 -5.90 6.74 -4.18
N PHE A 102 -4.79 6.92 -3.47
CA PHE A 102 -4.77 7.60 -2.17
C PHE A 102 -5.36 9.02 -2.22
N HIS A 103 -5.14 9.76 -3.29
CA HIS A 103 -5.69 11.10 -3.45
C HIS A 103 -7.22 11.11 -3.59
N ASP A 104 -7.85 9.99 -3.91
CA ASP A 104 -9.30 9.87 -3.94
C ASP A 104 -9.88 9.96 -2.53
N ALA A 105 -9.23 9.34 -1.54
CA ALA A 105 -9.61 9.47 -0.13
C ALA A 105 -9.41 10.93 0.34
N VAL A 106 -8.28 11.57 0.00
CA VAL A 106 -8.06 13.01 0.26
C VAL A 106 -9.18 13.86 -0.34
N TYR A 107 -9.56 13.58 -1.58
CA TYR A 107 -10.64 14.27 -2.27
C TYR A 107 -11.99 14.14 -1.53
N VAL A 108 -12.34 12.93 -1.09
CA VAL A 108 -13.61 12.70 -0.37
C VAL A 108 -13.57 13.36 1.00
N MET A 109 -12.53 13.16 1.79
CA MET A 109 -12.38 13.75 3.12
C MET A 109 -12.44 15.28 3.08
N LYS A 110 -11.90 15.90 2.03
CA LYS A 110 -11.90 17.35 1.83
C LYS A 110 -13.27 17.90 1.42
N ASN A 111 -13.99 17.20 0.53
CA ASN A 111 -15.20 17.72 -0.09
C ASN A 111 -16.51 17.22 0.57
N TYR A 112 -16.49 15.99 1.09
CA TYR A 112 -17.67 15.33 1.66
C TYR A 112 -17.56 15.13 3.18
N GLY A 113 -16.37 15.22 3.74
CA GLY A 113 -16.12 14.93 5.15
C GLY A 113 -15.81 13.45 5.40
N MET A 114 -16.13 12.95 6.59
CA MET A 114 -15.85 11.58 6.99
C MET A 114 -16.89 11.07 7.99
N VAL A 115 -17.06 9.77 8.06
CA VAL A 115 -17.91 9.10 9.05
C VAL A 115 -17.16 7.88 9.62
N PRO A 116 -17.47 7.43 10.86
CA PRO A 116 -16.91 6.19 11.37
C PRO A 116 -17.54 4.97 10.71
N GLU A 117 -16.81 3.85 10.71
CA GLU A 117 -17.23 2.57 10.12
C GLU A 117 -18.56 2.06 10.71
N GLU A 118 -18.78 2.22 12.02
CA GLU A 118 -20.03 1.81 12.69
C GLU A 118 -21.28 2.53 12.18
N VAL A 119 -21.10 3.72 11.56
CA VAL A 119 -22.20 4.51 11.00
C VAL A 119 -22.47 4.13 9.54
N TYR A 120 -21.44 3.74 8.80
CA TYR A 120 -21.57 3.43 7.38
C TYR A 120 -20.60 2.33 6.97
N ASN A 121 -20.98 1.06 7.16
CA ASN A 121 -20.14 -0.08 6.83
C ASN A 121 -20.28 -0.58 5.38
N GLY A 122 -21.29 -0.11 4.62
CA GLY A 122 -21.48 -0.47 3.22
C GLY A 122 -21.87 -1.93 2.97
N LEU A 123 -22.60 -2.58 3.88
CA LEU A 123 -22.96 -4.00 3.80
C LEU A 123 -24.49 -4.23 3.74
N GLU A 124 -25.24 -3.44 2.94
CA GLU A 124 -26.70 -3.50 2.86
C GLU A 124 -27.24 -4.61 1.91
N TYR A 125 -26.37 -5.39 1.29
CA TYR A 125 -26.72 -6.40 0.28
C TYR A 125 -26.65 -7.85 0.79
N GLY A 126 -26.66 -8.05 2.11
CA GLY A 126 -26.81 -9.37 2.74
C GLY A 126 -25.54 -10.20 2.88
N GLU A 127 -24.37 -9.67 2.50
CA GLU A 127 -23.07 -10.29 2.70
C GLU A 127 -22.46 -9.89 4.06
N LYS A 128 -21.55 -10.71 4.57
CA LYS A 128 -20.81 -10.43 5.82
C LYS A 128 -19.46 -9.74 5.60
N GLY A 129 -19.05 -9.59 4.36
CA GLY A 129 -17.82 -8.95 3.94
C GLY A 129 -18.01 -8.35 2.56
N HIS A 130 -17.07 -7.52 2.14
CA HIS A 130 -17.16 -6.76 0.88
C HIS A 130 -16.99 -7.64 -0.35
N VAL A 131 -18.11 -8.06 -0.97
CA VAL A 131 -18.17 -8.85 -2.21
C VAL A 131 -18.79 -7.99 -3.31
N HIS A 132 -17.97 -7.19 -4.00
CA HIS A 132 -18.41 -6.12 -4.87
C HIS A 132 -18.63 -6.52 -6.33
N GLY A 133 -18.28 -7.75 -6.75
CA GLY A 133 -18.30 -8.13 -8.16
C GLY A 133 -19.65 -7.91 -8.86
N GLU A 134 -20.79 -8.14 -8.18
CA GLU A 134 -22.12 -7.86 -8.74
C GLU A 134 -22.37 -6.35 -8.85
N MET A 135 -22.14 -5.61 -7.76
CA MET A 135 -22.29 -4.15 -7.74
C MET A 135 -21.44 -3.49 -8.83
N ASP A 136 -20.15 -3.85 -8.94
CA ASP A 136 -19.25 -3.29 -9.94
C ASP A 136 -19.75 -3.52 -11.37
N ALA A 137 -20.24 -4.73 -11.65
CA ALA A 137 -20.82 -5.07 -12.97
C ALA A 137 -22.10 -4.28 -13.25
N VAL A 138 -22.99 -4.12 -12.27
CA VAL A 138 -24.24 -3.34 -12.38
C VAL A 138 -23.93 -1.87 -12.63
N LEU A 139 -23.04 -1.26 -11.82
CA LEU A 139 -22.65 0.14 -11.96
C LEU A 139 -22.01 0.41 -13.32
N LYS A 140 -21.09 -0.45 -13.78
CA LYS A 140 -20.48 -0.34 -15.11
C LYS A 140 -21.50 -0.46 -16.23
N GLY A 141 -22.38 -1.47 -16.15
CA GLY A 141 -23.46 -1.67 -17.11
C GLY A 141 -24.42 -0.47 -17.18
N TYR A 142 -24.71 0.14 -16.04
CA TYR A 142 -25.53 1.33 -15.92
C TYR A 142 -24.95 2.52 -16.69
N VAL A 143 -23.69 2.91 -16.39
CA VAL A 143 -23.08 4.06 -17.07
C VAL A 143 -22.84 3.81 -18.56
N ASP A 144 -22.57 2.56 -18.96
CA ASP A 144 -22.45 2.16 -20.36
C ASP A 144 -23.79 2.32 -21.10
N ALA A 145 -24.92 2.00 -20.47
CA ALA A 145 -26.25 2.22 -21.05
C ALA A 145 -26.56 3.71 -21.18
N VAL A 146 -26.18 4.53 -20.20
CA VAL A 146 -26.36 5.99 -20.21
C VAL A 146 -25.65 6.63 -21.40
N ILE A 147 -24.36 6.31 -21.62
CA ILE A 147 -23.58 6.91 -22.72
C ILE A 147 -24.03 6.43 -24.11
N LYS A 148 -24.67 5.27 -24.22
CA LYS A 148 -25.21 4.71 -25.47
C LYS A 148 -26.54 5.33 -25.88
N ASN A 149 -27.07 6.28 -25.10
CA ASN A 149 -28.35 6.93 -25.38
C ASN A 149 -28.37 7.63 -26.75
N LYS A 150 -29.31 7.24 -27.61
CA LYS A 150 -29.45 7.79 -28.97
C LYS A 150 -30.14 9.15 -29.02
N ASN A 151 -30.79 9.61 -27.94
CA ASN A 151 -31.56 10.85 -27.91
C ASN A 151 -30.68 12.12 -27.88
N LYS A 152 -29.37 12.01 -27.89
CA LYS A 152 -28.41 13.12 -27.87
C LYS A 152 -28.58 14.12 -26.69
N LYS A 153 -29.42 13.76 -25.72
CA LYS A 153 -29.68 14.54 -24.51
C LYS A 153 -29.95 13.58 -23.35
N LEU A 154 -29.15 13.72 -22.28
CA LEU A 154 -29.38 12.97 -21.05
C LEU A 154 -30.36 13.71 -20.15
N SER A 155 -31.25 12.96 -19.49
CA SER A 155 -32.06 13.51 -18.41
C SER A 155 -31.24 13.53 -17.09
N PRO A 156 -31.61 14.32 -16.08
CA PRO A 156 -30.95 14.27 -14.77
C PRO A 156 -31.25 12.95 -14.00
N ALA A 157 -32.25 12.20 -14.43
CA ALA A 157 -32.70 10.97 -13.76
C ALA A 157 -31.60 9.87 -13.69
N TRP A 158 -30.69 9.84 -14.65
CA TRP A 158 -29.63 8.84 -14.68
C TRP A 158 -28.75 8.89 -13.43
N LYS A 159 -28.43 10.10 -12.93
CA LYS A 159 -27.59 10.25 -11.75
C LYS A 159 -28.33 9.80 -10.49
N THR A 160 -29.59 10.20 -10.33
CA THR A 160 -30.45 9.74 -9.23
C THR A 160 -30.60 8.20 -9.23
N GLY A 161 -30.81 7.61 -10.42
CA GLY A 161 -30.88 6.15 -10.54
C GLY A 161 -29.57 5.46 -10.24
N PHE A 162 -28.43 6.04 -10.63
CA PHE A 162 -27.11 5.53 -10.30
C PHE A 162 -26.86 5.57 -8.78
N ASP A 163 -27.17 6.70 -8.13
CA ASP A 163 -27.05 6.84 -6.68
C ASP A 163 -27.95 5.85 -5.94
N GLY A 164 -29.17 5.61 -6.44
CA GLY A 164 -30.06 4.60 -5.88
C GLY A 164 -29.51 3.16 -5.97
N VAL A 165 -28.69 2.86 -6.99
CA VAL A 165 -27.98 1.58 -7.04
C VAL A 165 -26.90 1.54 -5.94
N LEU A 166 -26.12 2.60 -5.75
CA LEU A 166 -25.14 2.68 -4.66
C LEU A 166 -25.81 2.54 -3.29
N ASP A 167 -26.96 3.22 -3.09
CA ASP A 167 -27.71 3.15 -1.84
C ASP A 167 -28.24 1.73 -1.54
N ALA A 168 -28.63 0.97 -2.58
CA ALA A 168 -29.09 -0.40 -2.42
C ALA A 168 -28.00 -1.38 -1.98
N TYR A 169 -26.73 -1.15 -2.37
CA TYR A 169 -25.60 -2.01 -2.00
C TYR A 169 -24.88 -1.50 -0.77
N LEU A 170 -24.59 -0.22 -0.72
CA LEU A 170 -23.71 0.38 0.29
C LEU A 170 -24.47 1.12 1.40
N GLY A 171 -25.76 1.38 1.24
CA GLY A 171 -26.59 2.15 2.16
C GLY A 171 -26.72 3.62 1.76
N GLU A 172 -27.76 4.26 2.29
CA GLU A 172 -27.99 5.70 2.12
C GLU A 172 -26.92 6.51 2.84
N GLU A 173 -26.47 7.59 2.21
CA GLU A 173 -25.47 8.50 2.79
C GLU A 173 -26.01 9.14 4.08
N PRO A 174 -25.29 8.99 5.23
CA PRO A 174 -25.71 9.58 6.48
C PRO A 174 -25.58 11.10 6.45
N LYS A 175 -26.69 11.82 6.62
CA LYS A 175 -26.70 13.29 6.70
C LYS A 175 -26.23 13.78 8.08
N SER A 176 -26.56 13.04 9.11
CA SER A 176 -26.13 13.25 10.49
C SER A 176 -26.17 11.95 11.26
N PHE A 177 -25.32 11.83 12.26
CA PHE A 177 -25.16 10.64 13.10
C PHE A 177 -24.69 11.03 14.49
N GLU A 178 -24.78 10.12 15.45
CA GLU A 178 -24.37 10.34 16.83
C GLU A 178 -23.12 9.54 17.17
N VAL A 179 -22.13 10.19 17.79
CA VAL A 179 -20.92 9.54 18.34
C VAL A 179 -20.68 10.14 19.72
N ASP A 180 -20.51 9.31 20.75
CA ASP A 180 -20.26 9.71 22.13
C ASP A 180 -21.32 10.70 22.69
N GLY A 181 -22.60 10.53 22.28
CA GLY A 181 -23.70 11.40 22.71
C GLY A 181 -23.72 12.79 22.08
N LYS A 182 -22.94 13.01 21.03
CA LYS A 182 -22.92 14.24 20.23
C LYS A 182 -23.30 13.98 18.78
N THR A 183 -24.19 14.80 18.23
CA THR A 183 -24.57 14.73 16.82
C THR A 183 -23.56 15.40 15.93
N TYR A 184 -23.17 14.71 14.85
CA TYR A 184 -22.25 15.19 13.82
C TYR A 184 -22.89 15.11 12.43
N THR A 185 -22.44 15.95 11.53
CA THR A 185 -22.48 15.72 10.08
C THR A 185 -21.14 15.17 9.63
N PRO A 186 -21.00 14.57 8.44
CA PRO A 186 -19.70 14.12 7.93
C PRO A 186 -18.61 15.21 7.99
N GLN A 187 -18.97 16.46 7.65
CA GLN A 187 -18.05 17.60 7.68
C GLN A 187 -17.64 18.01 9.10
N THR A 188 -18.58 18.02 10.06
CA THR A 188 -18.24 18.36 11.44
C THR A 188 -17.44 17.25 12.12
N TYR A 189 -17.71 15.99 11.79
CA TYR A 189 -16.91 14.86 12.26
C TYR A 189 -15.48 14.94 11.73
N MET A 190 -15.30 15.15 10.41
CA MET A 190 -14.00 15.37 9.79
C MET A 190 -13.22 16.49 10.50
N LYS A 191 -13.86 17.62 10.75
CA LYS A 191 -13.22 18.77 11.37
C LYS A 191 -12.84 18.54 12.84
N GLU A 192 -13.75 17.97 13.66
CA GLU A 192 -13.60 17.93 15.10
C GLU A 192 -12.95 16.64 15.61
N LYS A 193 -13.33 15.48 15.05
CA LYS A 193 -12.82 14.17 15.45
C LYS A 193 -11.57 13.78 14.66
N VAL A 194 -11.62 13.80 13.34
CA VAL A 194 -10.45 13.49 12.51
C VAL A 194 -9.38 14.58 12.62
N GLY A 195 -9.72 15.82 12.33
CA GLY A 195 -8.87 16.99 12.60
C GLY A 195 -7.62 17.10 11.73
N LEU A 196 -7.51 16.33 10.66
CA LEU A 196 -6.40 16.37 9.71
C LEU A 196 -6.64 17.45 8.65
N ASN A 197 -5.57 18.15 8.26
CA ASN A 197 -5.62 19.09 7.13
C ASN A 197 -5.22 18.35 5.85
N MET A 198 -6.17 18.08 4.97
CA MET A 198 -5.96 17.31 3.74
C MET A 198 -4.99 17.97 2.75
N ASP A 199 -4.70 19.25 2.88
CA ASP A 199 -3.72 19.97 2.06
C ASP A 199 -2.25 19.70 2.47
N ASP A 200 -2.03 19.01 3.58
CA ASP A 200 -0.70 18.63 4.06
C ASP A 200 -0.21 17.27 3.49
N TYR A 201 -1.08 16.57 2.77
CA TYR A 201 -0.78 15.25 2.21
C TYR A 201 -0.47 15.34 0.72
N ILE A 202 0.67 14.77 0.34
CA ILE A 202 1.20 14.81 -1.02
C ILE A 202 1.54 13.42 -1.53
N GLN A 203 1.52 13.25 -2.85
CA GLN A 203 1.99 12.02 -3.47
C GLN A 203 3.36 12.24 -4.11
N VAL A 204 4.24 11.24 -3.97
CA VAL A 204 5.60 11.24 -4.51
C VAL A 204 5.85 9.96 -5.29
N THR A 205 6.59 10.05 -6.38
CA THR A 205 7.03 8.93 -7.21
C THR A 205 8.43 9.18 -7.77
N SER A 206 8.98 8.21 -8.49
CA SER A 206 10.27 8.33 -9.17
C SER A 206 10.21 7.65 -10.53
N TYR A 207 10.09 8.43 -11.60
CA TYR A 207 10.11 7.97 -12.99
C TYR A 207 10.96 8.89 -13.86
N THR A 208 11.56 8.34 -14.93
CA THR A 208 12.50 9.10 -15.78
C THR A 208 11.86 9.74 -16.99
N HIS A 209 10.61 9.39 -17.35
CA HIS A 209 9.88 9.95 -18.50
C HIS A 209 9.30 11.36 -18.25
N HIS A 210 9.33 11.84 -17.01
CA HIS A 210 8.97 13.21 -16.65
C HIS A 210 10.11 13.93 -15.92
N PRO A 211 10.16 15.27 -15.97
CA PRO A 211 11.20 16.04 -15.29
C PRO A 211 11.25 15.75 -13.79
N THR A 212 12.47 15.54 -13.26
CA THR A 212 12.72 15.42 -11.83
C THR A 212 12.42 16.74 -11.12
N TYR A 213 11.87 16.64 -9.90
CA TYR A 213 11.43 17.75 -9.05
C TYR A 213 10.27 18.56 -9.62
N GLY A 214 9.59 18.05 -10.66
CA GLY A 214 8.33 18.55 -11.16
C GLY A 214 7.13 17.76 -10.66
N THR A 215 5.95 18.13 -11.13
CA THR A 215 4.71 17.37 -10.94
C THR A 215 4.14 16.92 -12.26
N PHE A 216 3.56 15.73 -12.27
CA PHE A 216 2.83 15.21 -13.45
C PHE A 216 1.61 14.39 -12.99
N VAL A 217 0.69 14.15 -13.92
CA VAL A 217 -0.42 13.23 -13.70
C VAL A 217 0.11 11.83 -13.94
N ILE A 218 0.11 10.96 -12.91
CA ILE A 218 0.59 9.59 -13.08
C ILE A 218 -0.37 8.82 -13.99
N GLU A 219 0.20 8.20 -15.04
CA GLU A 219 -0.54 7.52 -16.11
C GLU A 219 -0.83 6.06 -15.69
N VAL A 220 -1.81 5.90 -14.81
CA VAL A 220 -2.35 4.60 -14.43
C VAL A 220 -3.87 4.58 -14.64
N PRO A 221 -4.45 3.43 -15.01
CA PRO A 221 -5.88 3.33 -15.33
C PRO A 221 -6.80 3.84 -14.22
N ASP A 222 -6.42 3.64 -12.95
CA ASP A 222 -7.23 3.96 -11.78
C ASP A 222 -7.11 5.42 -11.32
N ASN A 223 -6.22 6.22 -11.93
CA ASN A 223 -6.12 7.66 -11.68
C ASN A 223 -7.23 8.46 -12.39
N TRP A 224 -8.48 8.17 -12.04
CA TRP A 224 -9.66 8.79 -12.64
C TRP A 224 -9.79 10.29 -12.30
N LEU A 225 -9.25 10.74 -11.16
CA LEU A 225 -9.23 12.16 -10.78
C LEU A 225 -8.15 12.97 -11.52
N TRP A 226 -7.18 12.28 -12.18
CA TRP A 226 -5.99 12.88 -12.76
C TRP A 226 -5.11 13.55 -11.70
N GLY A 227 -5.00 12.86 -10.57
CA GLY A 227 -4.15 13.28 -9.45
C GLY A 227 -2.70 13.42 -9.89
N LYS A 228 -2.07 14.48 -9.40
CA LYS A 228 -0.66 14.76 -9.68
C LYS A 228 0.22 14.18 -8.59
N VAL A 229 1.41 13.77 -8.99
CA VAL A 229 2.47 13.29 -8.10
C VAL A 229 3.72 14.17 -8.26
N TYR A 230 4.48 14.36 -7.20
CA TYR A 230 5.82 14.94 -7.27
C TYR A 230 6.79 13.85 -7.73
N ASN A 231 7.61 14.18 -8.73
CA ASN A 231 8.62 13.28 -9.27
C ASN A 231 9.98 13.59 -8.64
N VAL A 232 10.64 12.57 -8.08
CA VAL A 232 11.97 12.72 -7.48
C VAL A 232 12.93 11.68 -8.06
N THR A 233 14.22 11.75 -7.73
CA THR A 233 15.16 10.68 -8.06
C THR A 233 14.82 9.42 -7.26
N LEU A 234 15.28 8.25 -7.69
CA LEU A 234 15.08 7.00 -6.95
C LEU A 234 15.73 7.06 -5.56
N ASP A 235 16.89 7.67 -5.45
CA ASP A 235 17.59 7.84 -4.16
C ASP A 235 16.84 8.82 -3.24
N ASP A 236 16.31 9.92 -3.79
CA ASP A 236 15.46 10.84 -3.03
C ASP A 236 14.16 10.14 -2.57
N LEU A 237 13.56 9.29 -3.42
CA LEU A 237 12.39 8.50 -3.03
C LEU A 237 12.69 7.60 -1.84
N MET A 238 13.81 6.88 -1.86
CA MET A 238 14.22 6.03 -0.72
C MET A 238 14.54 6.86 0.53
N THR A 239 15.12 8.04 0.35
CA THR A 239 15.32 9.01 1.45
C THR A 239 13.99 9.42 2.07
N VAL A 240 12.93 9.62 1.26
CA VAL A 240 11.59 9.92 1.76
C VAL A 240 11.04 8.76 2.60
N PHE A 241 11.20 7.51 2.15
CA PHE A 241 10.77 6.35 2.92
C PHE A 241 11.43 6.29 4.30
N GLU A 242 12.75 6.38 4.34
CA GLU A 242 13.50 6.28 5.60
C GLU A 242 13.23 7.48 6.53
N ASN A 243 13.27 8.71 5.99
CA ASN A 243 13.04 9.93 6.77
C ASN A 243 11.61 9.99 7.33
N SER A 244 10.61 9.48 6.59
CA SER A 244 9.24 9.41 7.08
C SER A 244 9.18 8.55 8.35
N LEU A 245 9.65 7.32 8.28
CA LEU A 245 9.58 6.37 9.40
C LEU A 245 10.43 6.82 10.60
N GLU A 246 11.62 7.38 10.36
CA GLU A 246 12.48 7.94 11.41
C GLU A 246 11.80 9.08 12.18
N ASN A 247 10.99 9.88 11.52
CA ASN A 247 10.29 11.03 12.12
C ASN A 247 8.82 10.73 12.52
N GLY A 248 8.43 9.46 12.55
CA GLY A 248 7.13 9.03 13.06
C GLY A 248 5.98 9.15 12.06
N TYR A 249 6.27 9.30 10.77
CA TYR A 249 5.26 9.33 9.69
C TYR A 249 5.13 7.98 9.01
N SER A 250 3.96 7.38 9.01
CA SER A 250 3.65 6.23 8.17
C SER A 250 3.54 6.63 6.69
N ILE A 251 3.44 5.66 5.80
CA ILE A 251 3.45 5.91 4.36
C ILE A 251 2.30 5.13 3.71
N GLY A 252 1.42 5.82 2.97
CA GLY A 252 0.52 5.17 2.03
C GLY A 252 1.31 4.70 0.81
N TRP A 253 1.23 3.43 0.46
CA TRP A 253 2.09 2.81 -0.55
C TRP A 253 1.29 2.10 -1.63
N ALA A 254 1.30 2.64 -2.85
CA ALA A 254 0.78 2.01 -4.05
C ALA A 254 1.89 1.22 -4.74
N SER A 255 1.66 -0.06 -5.00
CA SER A 255 2.68 -0.99 -5.50
C SER A 255 2.08 -2.10 -6.35
N ASP A 256 2.91 -2.73 -7.16
CA ASP A 256 2.62 -4.00 -7.81
C ASP A 256 3.01 -5.15 -6.87
N VAL A 257 2.04 -6.01 -6.58
CA VAL A 257 2.21 -7.24 -5.78
C VAL A 257 1.90 -8.51 -6.60
N SER A 258 1.57 -8.37 -7.88
CA SER A 258 1.30 -9.49 -8.82
C SER A 258 2.58 -10.18 -9.27
N GLU A 259 3.51 -10.41 -8.34
CA GLU A 259 4.88 -10.87 -8.56
C GLU A 259 5.17 -12.22 -7.90
N LYS A 260 6.05 -13.00 -8.53
CA LYS A 260 6.53 -14.26 -7.93
C LYS A 260 7.30 -14.05 -6.62
N GLY A 261 7.93 -12.88 -6.49
CA GLY A 261 8.67 -12.48 -5.31
C GLY A 261 7.80 -12.00 -4.15
N PHE A 262 6.49 -11.84 -4.35
CA PHE A 262 5.55 -11.51 -3.31
C PHE A 262 4.86 -12.77 -2.78
N SER A 263 4.88 -12.96 -1.47
CA SER A 263 4.18 -14.06 -0.81
C SER A 263 3.44 -13.58 0.43
N HIS A 264 2.13 -13.39 0.31
CA HIS A 264 1.30 -13.02 1.46
C HIS A 264 1.38 -14.07 2.59
N THR A 265 1.29 -15.36 2.27
CA THR A 265 1.33 -16.44 3.25
C THR A 265 2.64 -16.47 4.04
N ASN A 266 3.79 -16.28 3.36
CA ASN A 266 5.09 -16.23 4.01
C ASN A 266 5.40 -14.84 4.57
N GLY A 267 4.61 -13.84 4.25
CA GLY A 267 4.75 -12.45 4.72
C GLY A 267 6.04 -11.78 4.24
N VAL A 268 6.48 -12.05 3.02
CA VAL A 268 7.74 -11.51 2.47
C VAL A 268 7.57 -11.12 1.00
N ALA A 269 8.17 -9.99 0.62
CA ALA A 269 8.26 -9.52 -0.77
C ALA A 269 9.72 -9.21 -1.12
N ILE A 270 10.25 -9.84 -2.18
CA ILE A 270 11.67 -9.80 -2.58
C ILE A 270 11.83 -9.73 -4.10
N VAL A 271 12.99 -9.26 -4.56
CA VAL A 271 13.40 -9.29 -5.98
C VAL A 271 14.71 -10.09 -6.11
N PRO A 272 14.64 -11.43 -6.18
CA PRO A 272 15.83 -12.25 -6.21
C PRO A 272 16.72 -11.97 -7.43
N GLU A 273 18.05 -11.96 -7.21
CA GLU A 273 19.03 -11.92 -8.31
C GLU A 273 19.02 -13.25 -9.06
N SER A 274 18.67 -13.20 -10.33
CA SER A 274 18.59 -14.39 -11.20
C SER A 274 19.65 -14.41 -12.32
N ASN A 275 20.53 -13.39 -12.35
CA ASN A 275 21.49 -13.23 -13.43
C ASN A 275 22.76 -14.04 -13.15
N ALA A 276 22.97 -15.12 -13.93
CA ALA A 276 24.19 -15.94 -13.84
C ALA A 276 25.49 -15.15 -14.05
N LYS A 277 25.44 -13.99 -14.73
CA LYS A 277 26.63 -13.14 -14.95
C LYS A 277 27.15 -12.53 -13.66
N GLU A 278 26.29 -12.33 -12.68
CA GLU A 278 26.63 -11.81 -11.34
C GLU A 278 27.18 -12.89 -10.39
N MET A 279 27.11 -14.16 -10.79
CA MET A 279 27.60 -15.28 -10.00
C MET A 279 29.03 -15.64 -10.40
N SER A 280 29.83 -16.15 -9.48
CA SER A 280 31.21 -16.54 -9.70
C SER A 280 31.44 -18.06 -9.60
N GLY A 281 32.44 -18.57 -10.32
CA GLY A 281 33.01 -19.90 -10.17
C GLY A 281 31.98 -21.05 -10.15
N SER A 282 32.03 -21.88 -9.12
CA SER A 282 31.19 -23.07 -8.95
C SER A 282 29.72 -22.75 -8.74
N GLU A 283 29.40 -21.61 -8.17
CA GLU A 283 28.03 -21.13 -8.00
C GLU A 283 27.34 -20.90 -9.34
N ARG A 284 28.03 -20.21 -10.25
CA ARG A 284 27.54 -19.97 -11.62
C ARG A 284 27.36 -21.29 -12.38
N SER A 285 28.33 -22.20 -12.32
CA SER A 285 28.23 -23.50 -13.00
C SER A 285 27.05 -24.31 -12.47
N ARG A 286 26.84 -24.34 -11.16
CA ARG A 286 25.69 -24.98 -10.53
C ARG A 286 24.39 -24.35 -11.00
N TRP A 287 24.29 -23.02 -10.97
CA TRP A 287 23.12 -22.28 -11.42
C TRP A 287 22.78 -22.55 -12.89
N GLU A 288 23.78 -22.49 -13.78
CA GLU A 288 23.58 -22.75 -15.21
C GLU A 288 23.07 -24.19 -15.49
N SER A 289 23.48 -25.17 -14.70
CA SER A 289 23.05 -26.56 -14.79
C SER A 289 21.65 -26.86 -14.26
N MET A 290 21.07 -25.97 -13.46
CA MET A 290 19.74 -26.18 -12.86
C MET A 290 18.62 -26.00 -13.87
N SER A 291 17.55 -26.80 -13.72
CA SER A 291 16.29 -26.57 -14.44
C SER A 291 15.64 -25.24 -14.07
N ARG A 292 14.76 -24.72 -14.94
CA ARG A 292 13.98 -23.51 -14.63
C ARG A 292 13.11 -23.69 -13.35
N ALA A 293 12.56 -24.89 -13.17
CA ALA A 293 11.75 -25.22 -12.01
C ALA A 293 12.58 -25.18 -10.71
N ASP A 294 13.78 -25.78 -10.71
CA ASP A 294 14.67 -25.77 -9.55
C ASP A 294 15.18 -24.37 -9.23
N LYS A 295 15.51 -23.56 -10.26
CA LYS A 295 15.85 -22.15 -10.08
C LYS A 295 14.73 -21.38 -9.40
N ASN A 296 13.49 -21.52 -9.88
CA ASN A 296 12.33 -20.89 -9.28
C ASN A 296 12.12 -21.36 -7.83
N LYS A 297 12.23 -22.67 -7.57
CA LYS A 297 12.10 -23.20 -6.22
C LYS A 297 13.17 -22.63 -5.28
N MET A 298 14.39 -22.48 -5.74
CA MET A 298 15.49 -21.92 -4.93
C MET A 298 15.30 -20.43 -4.64
N LEU A 299 14.81 -19.66 -5.62
CA LEU A 299 14.65 -18.20 -5.49
C LEU A 299 13.40 -17.81 -4.70
N TYR A 300 12.32 -18.57 -4.79
CA TYR A 300 10.99 -18.23 -4.29
C TYR A 300 10.45 -19.24 -3.29
N SER A 301 11.32 -19.93 -2.53
CA SER A 301 10.93 -20.79 -1.40
C SER A 301 10.54 -19.97 -0.17
N PHE A 302 11.04 -18.75 -0.03
CA PHE A 302 10.85 -17.86 1.13
C PHE A 302 11.28 -18.47 2.46
N ASP A 303 12.12 -19.50 2.44
CA ASP A 303 12.63 -20.19 3.62
C ASP A 303 13.89 -19.53 4.22
N LYS A 304 14.52 -18.64 3.47
CA LYS A 304 15.68 -17.86 3.88
C LYS A 304 15.91 -16.64 3.00
N PRO A 305 16.62 -15.61 3.49
CA PRO A 305 17.04 -14.47 2.67
C PRO A 305 17.90 -14.92 1.47
N VAL A 306 17.63 -14.33 0.32
CA VAL A 306 18.37 -14.55 -0.92
C VAL A 306 19.05 -13.24 -1.36
N LYS A 307 20.10 -13.35 -2.18
CA LYS A 307 20.68 -12.16 -2.82
C LYS A 307 19.64 -11.52 -3.75
N GLU A 308 19.48 -10.23 -3.66
CA GLU A 308 18.52 -9.47 -4.46
C GLU A 308 19.20 -8.60 -5.51
N LYS A 309 18.43 -8.23 -6.54
CA LYS A 309 18.86 -7.32 -7.60
C LYS A 309 19.13 -5.93 -7.05
N VAL A 310 20.16 -5.29 -7.58
CA VAL A 310 20.37 -3.83 -7.43
C VAL A 310 19.45 -3.13 -8.44
N ILE A 311 18.48 -2.40 -7.95
CA ILE A 311 17.48 -1.73 -8.79
C ILE A 311 17.95 -0.34 -9.16
N THR A 312 17.90 -0.03 -10.48
CA THR A 312 18.19 1.30 -11.02
C THR A 312 16.92 2.02 -11.47
N ALA A 313 17.02 3.34 -11.68
CA ALA A 313 15.92 4.15 -12.18
C ALA A 313 15.46 3.70 -13.59
N GLU A 314 16.40 3.26 -14.43
CA GLU A 314 16.13 2.76 -15.78
C GLU A 314 15.36 1.43 -15.75
N MET A 315 15.77 0.50 -14.88
CA MET A 315 15.05 -0.78 -14.69
C MET A 315 13.62 -0.55 -14.22
N ARG A 316 13.44 0.42 -13.30
CA ARG A 316 12.14 0.79 -12.80
C ARG A 316 11.26 1.40 -13.89
N GLN A 317 11.81 2.33 -14.71
CA GLN A 317 11.12 2.93 -15.84
C GLN A 317 10.74 1.88 -16.88
N GLU A 318 11.69 1.02 -17.28
CA GLU A 318 11.42 -0.05 -18.24
C GLU A 318 10.29 -0.99 -17.78
N ALA A 319 10.26 -1.32 -16.50
CA ALA A 319 9.22 -2.19 -15.93
C ALA A 319 7.83 -1.53 -15.96
N TYR A 320 7.76 -0.23 -15.74
CA TYR A 320 6.52 0.53 -15.86
C TYR A 320 6.05 0.62 -17.32
N ASP A 321 6.95 0.93 -18.25
CA ASP A 321 6.65 1.09 -19.68
C ASP A 321 6.21 -0.21 -20.35
N ASN A 322 6.68 -1.37 -19.87
CA ASN A 322 6.43 -2.68 -20.47
C ASN A 322 5.45 -3.57 -19.69
N TYR A 323 4.74 -3.00 -18.70
CA TYR A 323 3.75 -3.70 -17.84
C TYR A 323 4.33 -4.80 -16.94
N GLN A 324 5.64 -4.78 -16.65
CA GLN A 324 6.23 -5.62 -15.61
C GLN A 324 6.00 -5.07 -14.20
N THR A 325 5.61 -3.80 -14.11
CA THR A 325 5.15 -3.16 -12.89
C THR A 325 3.86 -2.41 -13.20
N THR A 326 2.77 -2.80 -12.55
CA THR A 326 1.44 -2.23 -12.72
C THR A 326 0.89 -1.70 -11.39
N ASP A 327 -0.10 -0.81 -11.47
CA ASP A 327 -0.80 -0.30 -10.28
C ASP A 327 -1.89 -1.29 -9.88
N ASP A 328 -1.64 -2.14 -8.90
CA ASP A 328 -2.58 -3.20 -8.54
C ASP A 328 -2.95 -3.27 -7.06
N HIS A 329 -2.18 -2.64 -6.15
CA HIS A 329 -2.49 -2.75 -4.73
C HIS A 329 -2.04 -1.53 -3.91
N GLY A 330 -2.94 -1.05 -3.05
CA GLY A 330 -2.67 -0.03 -2.04
C GLY A 330 -2.45 -0.65 -0.66
N MET A 331 -1.43 -0.20 0.08
CA MET A 331 -1.02 -0.69 1.40
C MET A 331 -0.48 0.45 2.25
N GLN A 332 -0.15 0.16 3.52
CA GLN A 332 0.46 1.13 4.43
C GLN A 332 1.80 0.60 4.94
N ILE A 333 2.86 1.40 4.85
CA ILE A 333 4.14 1.09 5.49
C ILE A 333 4.18 1.74 6.86
N THR A 334 4.46 0.92 7.88
CA THR A 334 4.46 1.32 9.30
C THR A 334 5.81 1.15 9.99
N GLY A 335 6.79 0.54 9.32
CA GLY A 335 8.06 0.30 9.98
C GLY A 335 9.21 -0.02 9.03
N LEU A 336 10.41 -0.01 9.60
CA LEU A 336 11.67 -0.39 8.97
C LEU A 336 12.37 -1.42 9.85
N VAL A 337 12.83 -2.51 9.24
CA VAL A 337 13.51 -3.62 9.92
C VAL A 337 14.75 -4.04 9.13
N LYS A 338 15.61 -4.84 9.73
CA LYS A 338 16.71 -5.55 9.05
C LYS A 338 16.55 -7.04 9.22
N ASP A 339 16.89 -7.80 8.17
CA ASP A 339 17.02 -9.24 8.29
C ASP A 339 18.34 -9.64 8.98
N GLN A 340 18.54 -10.95 9.20
CA GLN A 340 19.74 -11.52 9.82
C GLN A 340 21.04 -11.26 9.02
N ASN A 341 20.95 -10.79 7.77
CA ASN A 341 22.09 -10.43 6.93
C ASN A 341 22.31 -8.91 6.89
N GLY A 342 21.47 -8.12 7.57
CA GLY A 342 21.51 -6.67 7.58
C GLY A 342 20.79 -6.00 6.40
N THR A 343 20.08 -6.78 5.57
CA THR A 343 19.26 -6.22 4.47
C THR A 343 18.04 -5.52 5.04
N LYS A 344 17.76 -4.31 4.55
CA LYS A 344 16.59 -3.51 4.98
C LYS A 344 15.30 -4.06 4.38
N TYR A 345 14.24 -4.09 5.20
CA TYR A 345 12.87 -4.40 4.81
C TYR A 345 11.92 -3.38 5.42
N PHE A 346 10.86 -3.08 4.70
CA PHE A 346 9.76 -2.24 5.18
C PHE A 346 8.64 -3.13 5.71
N LYS A 347 8.16 -2.84 6.94
CA LYS A 347 6.99 -3.49 7.53
C LYS A 347 5.74 -2.89 6.92
N VAL A 348 4.93 -3.71 6.27
CA VAL A 348 3.76 -3.30 5.49
C VAL A 348 2.50 -3.87 6.10
N LYS A 349 1.55 -3.00 6.44
CA LYS A 349 0.18 -3.37 6.84
C LYS A 349 -0.64 -3.58 5.58
N ASN A 350 -1.17 -4.80 5.40
CA ASN A 350 -2.06 -5.17 4.31
C ASN A 350 -3.53 -5.07 4.74
N SER A 351 -4.46 -5.27 3.81
CA SER A 351 -5.91 -5.29 4.01
C SER A 351 -6.55 -6.64 3.62
N TRP A 352 -5.86 -7.76 3.87
CA TRP A 352 -6.27 -9.12 3.53
C TRP A 352 -6.41 -10.01 4.76
N ASN A 353 -7.03 -9.50 5.83
CA ASN A 353 -7.16 -10.06 7.17
C ASN A 353 -5.81 -10.46 7.84
N THR A 354 -5.87 -11.24 8.94
CA THR A 354 -4.72 -11.58 9.79
C THR A 354 -4.25 -13.02 9.67
N ASN A 355 -4.62 -13.75 8.61
CA ASN A 355 -4.40 -15.19 8.48
C ASN A 355 -3.05 -15.59 7.89
N ASN A 356 -2.08 -14.67 7.82
CA ASN A 356 -0.72 -14.95 7.37
C ASN A 356 0.25 -15.09 8.56
N LYS A 357 1.54 -15.33 8.25
CA LYS A 357 2.60 -15.55 9.26
C LYS A 357 2.81 -14.37 10.23
N TYR A 358 2.44 -13.15 9.84
CA TYR A 358 2.70 -11.91 10.58
C TYR A 358 1.43 -11.09 10.84
N ASP A 359 0.31 -11.76 11.13
CA ASP A 359 -0.96 -11.15 11.54
C ASP A 359 -1.45 -10.04 10.56
N GLY A 360 -1.36 -10.33 9.25
CA GLY A 360 -1.79 -9.43 8.16
C GLY A 360 -0.72 -8.45 7.70
N TYR A 361 0.44 -8.41 8.35
CA TYR A 361 1.61 -7.66 7.88
C TYR A 361 2.49 -8.53 6.98
N PHE A 362 3.36 -7.88 6.21
CA PHE A 362 4.46 -8.52 5.52
C PHE A 362 5.67 -7.57 5.45
N TYR A 363 6.81 -8.11 5.03
CA TYR A 363 8.07 -7.38 4.95
C TYR A 363 8.53 -7.31 3.51
N ALA A 364 8.56 -6.09 2.95
CA ALA A 364 9.05 -5.83 1.60
C ALA A 364 10.51 -5.39 1.64
N SER A 365 11.38 -6.06 0.90
CA SER A 365 12.78 -5.68 0.80
C SER A 365 12.95 -4.30 0.16
N GLU A 366 14.07 -3.65 0.46
CA GLU A 366 14.42 -2.37 -0.18
C GLU A 366 14.43 -2.48 -1.71
N SER A 367 14.91 -3.61 -2.26
CA SER A 367 14.89 -3.88 -3.69
C SER A 367 13.46 -3.99 -4.24
N PHE A 368 12.55 -4.64 -3.51
CA PHE A 368 11.15 -4.75 -3.91
C PHE A 368 10.48 -3.37 -3.90
N VAL A 369 10.66 -2.58 -2.84
CA VAL A 369 10.13 -1.23 -2.73
C VAL A 369 10.69 -0.33 -3.84
N LYS A 370 12.00 -0.34 -4.10
CA LYS A 370 12.60 0.39 -5.23
C LYS A 370 11.99 0.03 -6.56
N TYR A 371 11.72 -1.27 -6.78
CA TYR A 371 11.32 -1.76 -8.09
C TYR A 371 9.82 -1.60 -8.34
N LYS A 372 8.98 -1.86 -7.33
CA LYS A 372 7.54 -2.06 -7.49
C LYS A 372 6.67 -0.91 -7.00
N THR A 373 7.22 0.11 -6.36
CA THR A 373 6.45 1.29 -5.94
C THR A 373 5.91 2.06 -7.14
N MET A 374 4.59 2.25 -7.22
CA MET A 374 3.97 3.17 -8.18
C MET A 374 4.04 4.60 -7.67
N SER A 375 3.49 4.84 -6.51
CA SER A 375 3.58 6.12 -5.80
C SER A 375 3.43 5.91 -4.30
N ILE A 376 3.76 6.94 -3.54
CA ILE A 376 3.51 6.97 -2.09
C ILE A 376 2.70 8.21 -1.73
N MET A 377 1.90 8.12 -0.67
CA MET A 377 1.31 9.26 0.00
C MET A 377 2.00 9.47 1.35
N ILE A 378 2.36 10.71 1.63
CA ILE A 378 2.99 11.13 2.87
C ILE A 378 2.45 12.47 3.34
N HIS A 379 2.61 12.77 4.62
CA HIS A 379 2.50 14.13 5.11
C HIS A 379 3.71 14.95 4.60
N LYS A 380 3.50 16.18 4.12
CA LYS A 380 4.57 17.01 3.54
C LYS A 380 5.76 17.23 4.49
N ASP A 381 5.52 17.20 5.81
CA ASP A 381 6.58 17.37 6.82
C ASP A 381 7.47 16.13 7.00
N ALA A 382 7.11 15.01 6.41
CA ALA A 382 7.97 13.85 6.28
C ALA A 382 9.12 14.06 5.28
N LEU A 383 9.07 15.09 4.44
CA LEU A 383 10.15 15.46 3.54
C LEU A 383 11.31 16.13 4.29
N THR A 384 12.54 15.86 3.86
CA THR A 384 13.72 16.62 4.32
C THR A 384 13.61 18.08 3.88
N LYS A 385 14.26 19.00 4.61
CA LYS A 385 14.29 20.43 4.25
C LYS A 385 14.84 20.67 2.84
N GLU A 386 15.84 19.88 2.44
CA GLU A 386 16.44 19.97 1.11
C GLU A 386 15.42 19.59 0.03
N LEU A 387 14.71 18.48 0.23
CA LEU A 387 13.74 17.98 -0.74
C LEU A 387 12.51 18.90 -0.82
N LYS A 388 12.02 19.44 0.30
CA LYS A 388 10.99 20.50 0.29
C LYS A 388 11.41 21.67 -0.60
N LYS A 389 12.65 22.15 -0.47
CA LYS A 389 13.18 23.24 -1.28
C LYS A 389 13.24 22.88 -2.77
N LYS A 390 13.71 21.67 -3.14
CA LYS A 390 13.73 21.19 -4.52
C LYS A 390 12.34 21.11 -5.15
N LEU A 391 11.34 20.75 -4.35
CA LEU A 391 9.94 20.58 -4.79
C LEU A 391 9.10 21.86 -4.69
N GLY A 392 9.63 22.94 -4.11
CA GLY A 392 8.88 24.18 -3.89
C GLY A 392 7.77 24.06 -2.84
N ILE A 393 7.91 23.14 -1.88
CA ILE A 393 6.95 22.87 -0.80
C ILE A 393 7.40 23.65 0.45
N ASN A 394 6.44 24.40 1.03
CA ASN A 394 6.64 25.18 2.25
C ASN A 394 6.24 24.40 3.51
#